data_4e625bf0b1dff0b83ad83ba4af07c37f
#
_entry.id   4e625bf0b1dff0b83ad83ba4af07c37f
#
_cell.length_a   1.000
_cell.length_b   1.000
_cell.length_c   1.000
_cell.angle_alpha   90.00
_cell.angle_beta   90.00
_cell.angle_gamma   90.00
#
_symmetry.space_group_name_H-M   'P 1'
#
loop_
_entity.id
_entity.type
_entity.pdbx_description
1 polymer ?
#
loop_
_entity_poly.entity_id
_entity_poly.type
_entity_poly.pdbx_seq_one_letter_code
_entity_poly.pdbx_strand_id
1 'polypeptide(L)'
;MISIDKSVFKLLNDAPYHSAIKIFLFIALNQPDDSIHGLRITKEQLAGTLNLKRSVIFRDLKWLKDNLLIQEIKFVDDFDYMANPYHVMNNFNRDARIAEWNRRCNLDSAREVRLKRERRLKAARKAKKT
;
A
#
# COMPACT_ATOMS: atom_id res chain seq x y z
N MET A 1 -17.47 -12.15 5.43
CA MET A 1 -18.07 -10.79 5.45
C MET A 1 -17.00 -9.76 5.72
N ILE A 2 -16.87 -8.78 4.87
CA ILE A 2 -15.89 -7.71 4.99
C ILE A 2 -16.58 -6.48 5.58
N SER A 3 -16.02 -5.94 6.65
CA SER A 3 -16.48 -4.70 7.26
C SER A 3 -15.45 -3.60 7.04
N ILE A 4 -15.91 -2.38 6.78
CA ILE A 4 -15.06 -1.21 6.62
C ILE A 4 -15.38 -0.21 7.72
N ASP A 5 -14.36 0.30 8.41
CA ASP A 5 -14.51 1.25 9.51
C ASP A 5 -15.03 2.61 9.00
N LYS A 6 -15.87 3.26 9.80
CA LYS A 6 -16.44 4.58 9.49
C LYS A 6 -15.37 5.66 9.23
N SER A 7 -14.26 5.61 9.94
CA SER A 7 -13.15 6.57 9.76
C SER A 7 -12.59 6.55 8.35
N VAL A 8 -12.62 5.39 7.69
CA VAL A 8 -12.16 5.23 6.31
C VAL A 8 -13.08 5.95 5.34
N PHE A 9 -14.39 5.87 5.55
CA PHE A 9 -15.35 6.57 4.70
C PHE A 9 -15.15 8.08 4.73
N LYS A 10 -14.87 8.65 5.90
CA LYS A 10 -14.53 10.06 6.03
C LYS A 10 -13.27 10.41 5.28
N LEU A 11 -12.22 9.61 5.43
CA LEU A 11 -10.95 9.81 4.75
C LEU A 11 -11.10 9.69 3.23
N LEU A 12 -11.86 8.70 2.75
CA LEU A 12 -12.13 8.52 1.32
C LEU A 12 -13.00 9.64 0.75
N ASN A 13 -13.94 10.15 1.55
CA ASN A 13 -14.78 11.28 1.14
C ASN A 13 -13.96 12.56 0.94
N ASP A 14 -12.89 12.74 1.73
CA ASP A 14 -11.97 13.87 1.64
C ASP A 14 -10.85 13.62 0.61
N ALA A 15 -10.82 12.45 -0.04
CA ALA A 15 -9.82 12.13 -1.05
C ALA A 15 -9.91 13.11 -2.23
N PRO A 16 -8.75 13.64 -2.70
CA PRO A 16 -8.74 14.56 -3.83
C PRO A 16 -9.08 13.88 -5.16
N TYR A 17 -9.09 12.55 -5.18
CA TYR A 17 -9.29 11.75 -6.40
C TYR A 17 -10.36 10.69 -6.18
N HIS A 18 -11.46 10.74 -6.93
CA HIS A 18 -12.53 9.73 -6.85
C HIS A 18 -12.05 8.34 -7.27
N SER A 19 -11.11 8.26 -8.19
CA SER A 19 -10.51 7.00 -8.64
C SER A 19 -9.78 6.26 -7.53
N ALA A 20 -9.23 6.97 -6.53
CA ALA A 20 -8.57 6.35 -5.38
C ALA A 20 -9.52 5.49 -4.56
N ILE A 21 -10.77 5.92 -4.41
CA ILE A 21 -11.83 5.15 -3.73
C ILE A 21 -12.07 3.82 -4.47
N LYS A 22 -12.15 3.88 -5.79
CA LYS A 22 -12.37 2.72 -6.64
C LYS A 22 -11.23 1.70 -6.51
N ILE A 23 -9.99 2.17 -6.50
CA ILE A 23 -8.79 1.33 -6.34
C ILE A 23 -8.78 0.69 -4.95
N PHE A 24 -9.03 1.46 -3.90
CA PHE A 24 -9.05 0.97 -2.53
C PHE A 24 -10.09 -0.13 -2.34
N LEU A 25 -11.31 0.10 -2.80
CA LEU A 25 -12.39 -0.90 -2.69
C LEU A 25 -12.08 -2.15 -3.49
N PHE A 26 -11.49 -2.02 -4.67
CA PHE A 26 -11.08 -3.16 -5.48
C PHE A 26 -10.05 -4.02 -4.75
N ILE A 27 -9.04 -3.41 -4.14
CA ILE A 27 -8.02 -4.12 -3.36
C ILE A 27 -8.66 -4.79 -2.14
N ALA A 28 -9.47 -4.06 -1.39
CA ALA A 28 -10.11 -4.58 -0.17
C ALA A 28 -11.02 -5.78 -0.45
N LEU A 29 -11.75 -5.75 -1.57
CA LEU A 29 -12.71 -6.79 -1.93
C LEU A 29 -12.06 -8.01 -2.60
N ASN A 30 -10.89 -7.85 -3.22
CA ASN A 30 -10.27 -8.91 -4.01
C ASN A 30 -9.01 -9.51 -3.37
N GLN A 31 -8.57 -9.03 -2.20
CA GLN A 31 -7.50 -9.70 -1.49
C GLN A 31 -7.96 -11.06 -0.95
N PRO A 32 -7.07 -12.08 -0.88
CA PRO A 32 -7.46 -13.41 -0.42
C PRO A 32 -7.98 -13.41 1.01
N ASP A 33 -9.10 -14.09 1.26
CA ASP A 33 -9.73 -14.18 2.57
C ASP A 33 -9.02 -15.15 3.51
N ASP A 34 -8.38 -16.17 2.96
CA ASP A 34 -7.81 -17.31 3.68
C ASP A 34 -6.30 -17.18 3.94
N SER A 35 -5.71 -16.03 3.63
CA SER A 35 -4.27 -15.83 3.79
C SER A 35 -3.94 -14.46 4.37
N ILE A 36 -2.70 -14.30 4.81
CA ILE A 36 -2.15 -13.02 5.29
C ILE A 36 -1.65 -12.13 4.13
N HIS A 37 -1.72 -12.63 2.90
CA HIS A 37 -1.27 -11.89 1.72
C HIS A 37 -2.32 -10.89 1.26
N GLY A 38 -1.85 -9.82 0.60
CA GLY A 38 -2.71 -8.89 -0.11
C GLY A 38 -3.06 -9.39 -1.52
N LEU A 39 -3.61 -8.51 -2.32
CA LEU A 39 -3.92 -8.78 -3.72
C LEU A 39 -2.64 -8.72 -4.56
N ARG A 40 -2.32 -9.82 -5.25
CA ARG A 40 -1.19 -9.88 -6.19
C ARG A 40 -1.66 -9.45 -7.59
N ILE A 41 -1.15 -8.31 -8.05
CA ILE A 41 -1.58 -7.75 -9.34
C ILE A 41 -0.49 -6.78 -9.87
N THR A 42 -0.38 -6.65 -11.19
CA THR A 42 0.43 -5.60 -11.80
C THR A 42 -0.35 -4.29 -11.89
N LYS A 43 0.35 -3.18 -12.03
CA LYS A 43 -0.30 -1.88 -12.22
C LYS A 43 -1.04 -1.80 -13.55
N GLU A 44 -0.54 -2.48 -14.58
CA GLU A 44 -1.18 -2.60 -15.88
C GLU A 44 -2.50 -3.37 -15.79
N GLN A 45 -2.51 -4.48 -15.07
CA GLN A 45 -3.74 -5.26 -14.82
C GLN A 45 -4.77 -4.45 -14.03
N LEU A 46 -4.31 -3.71 -13.03
CA LEU A 46 -5.17 -2.85 -12.22
C LEU A 46 -5.80 -1.74 -13.08
N ALA A 47 -4.99 -1.09 -13.91
CA ALA A 47 -5.45 -0.07 -14.84
C ALA A 47 -6.47 -0.60 -15.83
N GLY A 48 -6.20 -1.77 -16.43
CA GLY A 48 -7.10 -2.42 -17.37
C GLY A 48 -8.43 -2.84 -16.73
N THR A 49 -8.38 -3.45 -15.55
CA THR A 49 -9.56 -3.92 -14.82
C THR A 49 -10.46 -2.75 -14.40
N LEU A 50 -9.89 -1.66 -13.95
CA LEU A 50 -10.64 -0.49 -13.46
C LEU A 50 -10.89 0.55 -14.56
N ASN A 51 -10.37 0.33 -15.75
CA ASN A 51 -10.48 1.25 -16.88
C ASN A 51 -9.96 2.65 -16.51
N LEU A 52 -8.77 2.70 -15.93
CA LEU A 52 -8.08 3.91 -15.53
C LEU A 52 -6.75 4.03 -16.27
N LYS A 53 -6.30 5.27 -16.49
CA LYS A 53 -4.98 5.53 -17.07
C LYS A 53 -3.87 5.13 -16.09
N ARG A 54 -2.73 4.69 -16.61
CA ARG A 54 -1.58 4.31 -15.80
C ARG A 54 -1.13 5.44 -14.86
N SER A 55 -1.08 6.68 -15.36
CA SER A 55 -0.72 7.85 -14.56
C SER A 55 -1.66 8.07 -13.37
N VAL A 56 -2.96 7.81 -13.57
CA VAL A 56 -3.98 7.87 -12.50
C VAL A 56 -3.72 6.79 -11.46
N ILE A 57 -3.42 5.57 -11.88
CA ILE A 57 -3.10 4.46 -10.98
C ILE A 57 -1.90 4.82 -10.08
N PHE A 58 -0.80 5.32 -10.65
CA PHE A 58 0.38 5.70 -9.87
C PHE A 58 0.08 6.81 -8.85
N ARG A 59 -0.64 7.84 -9.27
CA ARG A 59 -1.04 8.95 -8.40
C ARG A 59 -1.90 8.50 -7.24
N ASP A 60 -2.91 7.71 -7.52
CA ASP A 60 -3.89 7.27 -6.53
C ASP A 60 -3.29 6.25 -5.55
N LEU A 61 -2.47 5.32 -6.05
CA LEU A 61 -1.76 4.38 -5.18
C LEU A 61 -0.82 5.10 -4.22
N LYS A 62 -0.14 6.14 -4.68
CA LYS A 62 0.71 6.96 -3.82
C LYS A 62 -0.10 7.61 -2.71
N TRP A 63 -1.23 8.23 -3.05
CA TRP A 63 -2.12 8.84 -2.07
C TRP A 63 -2.63 7.82 -1.04
N LEU A 64 -3.06 6.64 -1.50
CA LEU A 64 -3.52 5.57 -0.62
C LEU A 64 -2.42 5.08 0.33
N LYS A 65 -1.20 4.93 -0.17
CA LYS A 65 -0.05 4.54 0.65
C LYS A 65 0.32 5.63 1.67
N ASP A 66 0.35 6.87 1.24
CA ASP A 66 0.71 8.01 2.10
C ASP A 66 -0.30 8.19 3.25
N ASN A 67 -1.55 7.82 3.03
CA ASN A 67 -2.60 7.86 4.05
C ASN A 67 -2.80 6.54 4.80
N LEU A 68 -1.88 5.58 4.64
CA LEU A 68 -1.90 4.28 5.32
C LEU A 68 -3.19 3.49 5.11
N LEU A 69 -3.81 3.63 3.94
CA LEU A 69 -4.98 2.85 3.56
C LEU A 69 -4.59 1.52 2.92
N ILE A 70 -3.44 1.48 2.26
CA ILE A 70 -2.86 0.27 1.67
C ILE A 70 -1.36 0.20 1.93
N GLN A 71 -0.81 -1.01 1.77
CA GLN A 71 0.63 -1.24 1.63
C GLN A 71 0.91 -1.91 0.30
N GLU A 72 2.08 -1.58 -0.27
CA GLU A 72 2.57 -2.15 -1.52
C GLU A 72 3.90 -2.84 -1.27
N ILE A 73 3.99 -4.11 -1.64
CA ILE A 73 5.26 -4.84 -1.67
C ILE A 73 5.55 -5.22 -3.12
N LYS A 74 6.74 -4.87 -3.61
CA LYS A 74 7.18 -5.20 -4.95
C LYS A 74 7.77 -6.60 -4.99
N PHE A 75 7.26 -7.43 -5.91
CA PHE A 75 7.87 -8.69 -6.33
C PHE A 75 8.50 -8.52 -7.71
N VAL A 76 9.05 -9.60 -8.27
CA VAL A 76 9.74 -9.54 -9.57
C VAL A 76 8.81 -9.09 -10.68
N ASP A 77 7.62 -9.69 -10.78
CA ASP A 77 6.70 -9.46 -11.90
C ASP A 77 5.45 -8.69 -11.51
N ASP A 78 5.14 -8.60 -10.22
CA ASP A 78 3.91 -7.97 -9.75
C ASP A 78 4.10 -7.31 -8.38
N PHE A 79 3.00 -6.85 -7.81
CA PHE A 79 2.94 -6.23 -6.50
C PHE A 79 1.92 -6.95 -5.62
N ASP A 80 2.16 -6.92 -4.31
CA ASP A 80 1.19 -7.33 -3.30
C ASP A 80 0.63 -6.07 -2.66
N TYR A 81 -0.68 -5.84 -2.83
CA TYR A 81 -1.39 -4.71 -2.23
C TYR A 81 -2.26 -5.19 -1.10
N MET A 82 -1.97 -4.75 0.11
CA MET A 82 -2.77 -5.07 1.29
C MET A 82 -3.57 -3.85 1.74
N ALA A 83 -4.88 -4.00 1.86
CA ALA A 83 -5.72 -3.01 2.53
C ALA A 83 -5.43 -3.03 4.03
N ASN A 84 -5.46 -1.85 4.67
CA ASN A 84 -5.14 -1.72 6.09
C ASN A 84 -6.13 -2.53 6.94
N PRO A 85 -5.68 -3.58 7.65
CA PRO A 85 -6.57 -4.46 8.42
C PRO A 85 -7.19 -3.79 9.66
N TYR A 86 -6.69 -2.63 10.08
CA TYR A 86 -7.35 -1.84 11.12
C TYR A 86 -8.63 -1.17 10.62
N HIS A 87 -8.74 -0.98 9.31
CA HIS A 87 -9.87 -0.33 8.66
C HIS A 87 -10.77 -1.29 7.90
N VAL A 88 -10.19 -2.36 7.35
CA VAL A 88 -10.91 -3.39 6.58
C VAL A 88 -10.87 -4.67 7.38
N MET A 89 -11.99 -5.03 7.98
CA MET A 89 -12.09 -6.19 8.86
C MET A 89 -12.63 -7.40 8.11
N ASN A 90 -11.81 -8.44 8.05
CA ASN A 90 -12.27 -9.79 7.77
C ASN A 90 -12.05 -10.60 9.06
N ASN A 91 -13.11 -11.11 9.67
CA ASN A 91 -13.04 -11.79 10.96
C ASN A 91 -12.19 -13.06 10.94
N PHE A 92 -11.95 -13.65 9.76
CA PHE A 92 -11.28 -14.93 9.66
C PHE A 92 -9.77 -14.87 9.98
N ASN A 93 -9.07 -13.80 9.58
CA ASN A 93 -7.61 -13.68 9.76
C ASN A 93 -7.18 -12.30 10.28
N ARG A 94 -8.03 -11.64 11.03
CA ARG A 94 -7.79 -10.26 11.45
C ARG A 94 -6.47 -10.08 12.19
N ASP A 95 -6.23 -10.87 13.23
CA ASP A 95 -5.03 -10.72 14.06
C ASP A 95 -3.76 -11.04 13.29
N ALA A 96 -3.79 -12.07 12.45
CA ALA A 96 -2.67 -12.44 11.59
C ALA A 96 -2.37 -11.35 10.55
N ARG A 97 -3.40 -10.74 9.97
CA ARG A 97 -3.23 -9.63 9.01
C ARG A 97 -2.71 -8.37 9.68
N ILE A 98 -3.16 -8.06 10.88
CA ILE A 98 -2.64 -6.93 11.66
C ILE A 98 -1.16 -7.13 11.96
N ALA A 99 -0.76 -8.32 12.39
CA ALA A 99 0.63 -8.66 12.62
C ALA A 99 1.48 -8.50 11.35
N GLU A 100 0.98 -8.97 10.22
CA GLU A 100 1.66 -8.84 8.92
C GLU A 100 1.77 -7.38 8.48
N TRP A 101 0.71 -6.60 8.63
CA TRP A 101 0.72 -5.16 8.34
C TRP A 101 1.80 -4.44 9.16
N ASN A 102 1.87 -4.71 10.45
CA ASN A 102 2.85 -4.10 11.34
C ASN A 102 4.27 -4.53 10.97
N ARG A 103 4.47 -5.80 10.61
CA ARG A 103 5.76 -6.29 10.14
C ARG A 103 6.22 -5.55 8.87
N ARG A 104 5.33 -5.36 7.91
CA ARG A 104 5.61 -4.61 6.67
C ARG A 104 5.94 -3.15 6.95
N CYS A 105 5.22 -2.49 7.85
CA CYS A 105 5.51 -1.12 8.28
C CYS A 105 6.90 -1.00 8.89
N ASN A 106 7.29 -1.95 9.74
CA ASN A 106 8.61 -1.95 10.37
C ASN A 106 9.74 -2.16 9.35
N LEU A 107 9.53 -3.03 8.36
CA LEU A 107 10.50 -3.24 7.29
C LEU A 107 10.70 -1.99 6.44
N ASP A 108 9.62 -1.30 6.10
CA ASP A 108 9.69 -0.05 5.34
C ASP A 108 10.44 1.03 6.12
N SER A 109 10.16 1.18 7.41
CA SER A 109 10.86 2.14 8.27
C SER A 109 12.36 1.84 8.37
N ALA A 110 12.72 0.56 8.55
CA ALA A 110 14.12 0.13 8.59
C ALA A 110 14.83 0.39 7.25
N ARG A 111 14.15 0.15 6.14
CA ARG A 111 14.66 0.42 4.79
C ARG A 111 14.91 1.92 4.59
N GLU A 112 13.99 2.77 5.00
CA GLU A 112 14.14 4.23 4.90
C GLU A 112 15.34 4.73 5.71
N VAL A 113 15.50 4.27 6.93
CA VAL A 113 16.64 4.60 7.79
C VAL A 113 17.95 4.20 7.11
N ARG A 114 18.02 2.98 6.57
CA ARG A 114 19.19 2.49 5.85
C ARG A 114 19.51 3.33 4.62
N LEU A 115 18.50 3.68 3.81
CA LEU A 115 18.68 4.51 2.61
C LEU A 115 19.18 5.92 2.96
N LYS A 116 18.66 6.53 4.00
CA LYS A 116 19.13 7.83 4.49
C LYS A 116 20.59 7.75 4.93
N ARG A 117 20.96 6.69 5.65
CA ARG A 117 22.35 6.46 6.08
C ARG A 117 23.30 6.31 4.88
N GLU A 118 22.93 5.54 3.88
CA GLU A 118 23.70 5.35 2.66
C GLU A 118 23.90 6.67 1.91
N ARG A 119 22.86 7.51 1.82
CA ARG A 119 22.94 8.84 1.19
C ARG A 119 23.91 9.75 1.94
N ARG A 120 23.88 9.74 3.27
CA ARG A 120 24.82 10.52 4.11
C ARG A 120 26.25 10.09 3.89
N LEU A 121 26.50 8.78 3.84
CA LEU A 121 27.84 8.24 3.59
C LEU A 121 28.35 8.60 2.20
N LYS A 122 27.49 8.56 1.20
CA LYS A 122 27.81 8.96 -0.18
C LYS A 122 28.15 10.44 -0.28
N ALA A 123 27.40 11.29 0.39
CA ALA A 123 27.65 12.74 0.45
C ALA A 123 28.99 13.04 1.16
N ALA A 124 29.29 12.36 2.27
CA ALA A 124 30.56 12.51 3.00
C ALA A 124 31.76 12.09 2.15
N ARG A 125 31.63 10.99 1.37
CA ARG A 125 32.69 10.55 0.44
C ARG A 125 32.94 11.57 -0.68
N LYS A 126 31.88 12.18 -1.22
CA LYS A 126 31.98 13.23 -2.23
C LYS A 126 32.67 14.47 -1.69
N ALA A 127 32.35 14.89 -0.46
CA ALA A 127 32.98 16.03 0.17
C ALA A 127 34.48 15.83 0.42
N LYS A 128 34.92 14.59 0.70
CA LYS A 128 36.33 14.27 0.92
C LYS A 128 37.18 14.24 -0.37
N LYS A 129 36.55 14.15 -1.54
CA LYS A 129 37.25 14.11 -2.83
C LYS A 129 37.51 15.49 -3.44
N THR A 130 36.95 16.52 -2.84
CA THR A 130 37.20 17.93 -3.19
C THR A 130 38.11 18.58 -2.18
#